data_e2e83ca35dd1417b209c1b11f88e1157
#
_entry.id   e2e83ca35dd1417b209c1b11f88e1157
#
_cell.length_a   1.000
_cell.length_b   1.000
_cell.length_c   1.000
_cell.angle_alpha   90.00
_cell.angle_beta   90.00
_cell.angle_gamma   90.00
#
_symmetry.space_group_name_H-M   'P 1'
#
loop_
_entity.id
_entity.type
_entity.pdbx_description
1 polymer ?
#
loop_
_entity_poly.entity_id
_entity_poly.type
_entity_poly.pdbx_seq_one_letter_code
_entity_poly.pdbx_strand_id
1 'polypeptide(L)'
;STLVGTVPDPKKSKSGVTIASGFDLGARELEDLKGLPQNIINILEPYLSLKGKDAVKVARNLKINKDEASIINQFAKKQAIANLKNRWEASTGQSFDDLSKEKATVLASLAFQYGDLESRTPNFWRQATSGDWKSAYKNLLNFGDRYSSRRRREAKFLKGNK
;
A
#
# COMPACT_ATOMS: atom_id res chain seq x y z
N SER A 1 2.71 13.43 -1.75
CA SER A 1 2.18 13.44 -0.38
C SER A 1 1.28 14.66 -0.18
N THR A 2 0.05 14.47 0.24
CA THR A 2 -0.85 15.59 0.51
C THR A 2 -0.83 15.97 1.99
N LEU A 3 -0.92 17.28 2.26
CA LEU A 3 -0.96 17.83 3.62
C LEU A 3 -2.38 18.23 4.05
N VAL A 4 -3.34 18.12 3.15
CA VAL A 4 -4.77 18.37 3.40
C VAL A 4 -5.55 17.14 2.97
N GLY A 5 -6.52 16.74 3.78
CA GLY A 5 -7.35 15.56 3.49
C GLY A 5 -8.12 15.71 2.18
N THR A 6 -8.23 14.60 1.46
CA THR A 6 -8.99 14.50 0.21
C THR A 6 -9.81 13.21 0.22
N VAL A 7 -10.74 13.08 -0.71
CA VAL A 7 -11.47 11.84 -0.95
C VAL A 7 -11.30 11.49 -2.42
N PRO A 8 -10.35 10.62 -2.76
CA PRO A 8 -10.00 10.35 -4.16
C PRO A 8 -11.13 9.78 -5.02
N ASP A 9 -12.04 9.04 -4.42
CA ASP A 9 -13.12 8.39 -5.17
C ASP A 9 -14.46 8.47 -4.41
N PRO A 10 -15.04 9.69 -4.31
CA PRO A 10 -16.25 9.88 -3.53
C PRO A 10 -17.49 9.22 -4.15
N LYS A 11 -17.52 9.06 -5.48
CA LYS A 11 -18.68 8.51 -6.19
C LYS A 11 -18.89 7.02 -5.97
N LYS A 12 -17.81 6.27 -5.79
CA LYS A 12 -17.87 4.83 -5.56
C LYS A 12 -18.03 4.48 -4.08
N SER A 13 -18.05 5.46 -3.21
CA SER A 13 -18.26 5.32 -1.75
C SER A 13 -17.28 4.37 -1.07
N LYS A 14 -16.13 4.10 -1.70
CA LYS A 14 -15.11 3.17 -1.20
C LYS A 14 -13.95 3.88 -0.51
N SER A 15 -13.67 5.12 -0.90
CA SER A 15 -12.60 5.91 -0.30
C SER A 15 -13.14 6.73 0.86
N GLY A 16 -12.35 6.81 1.92
CA GLY A 16 -12.58 7.75 3.00
C GLY A 16 -11.67 8.95 2.88
N VAL A 17 -11.54 9.69 3.97
CA VAL A 17 -10.58 10.79 4.05
C VAL A 17 -9.18 10.21 3.90
N THR A 18 -8.44 10.71 2.93
CA THR A 18 -7.11 10.21 2.59
C THR A 18 -6.09 11.33 2.77
N ILE A 19 -4.95 11.02 3.36
CA ILE A 19 -3.91 11.99 3.72
C ILE A 19 -2.52 11.41 3.40
N ALA A 20 -1.52 12.27 3.38
CA ALA A 20 -0.13 11.91 3.08
C ALA A 20 -0.05 11.19 1.73
N SER A 21 0.66 10.09 1.62
CA SER A 21 0.84 9.35 0.35
C SER A 21 -0.21 8.26 0.18
N GLY A 22 -1.49 8.63 0.31
CA GLY A 22 -2.58 7.68 0.07
C GLY A 22 -3.03 6.90 1.30
N PHE A 23 -2.82 7.45 2.49
CA PHE A 23 -3.27 6.81 3.73
C PHE A 23 -4.77 7.04 3.90
N ASP A 24 -5.56 6.01 3.59
CA ASP A 24 -7.03 6.07 3.59
C ASP A 24 -7.57 5.75 4.99
N LEU A 25 -8.22 6.72 5.61
CA LEU A 25 -8.79 6.58 6.95
C LEU A 25 -10.16 5.91 6.93
N GLY A 26 -10.82 5.82 5.77
CA GLY A 26 -12.14 5.23 5.66
C GLY A 26 -12.21 3.75 5.97
N ALA A 27 -11.12 3.04 5.72
CA ALA A 27 -11.02 1.61 5.98
C ALA A 27 -10.34 1.28 7.31
N ARG A 28 -10.08 2.30 8.16
CA ARG A 28 -9.32 2.13 9.39
C ARG A 28 -10.13 2.49 10.61
N GLU A 29 -9.87 1.75 11.69
CA GLU A 29 -10.38 2.01 13.02
C GLU A 29 -9.23 2.49 13.91
N LEU A 30 -9.55 2.93 15.12
CA LEU A 30 -8.55 3.46 16.05
C LEU A 30 -7.42 2.47 16.33
N GLU A 31 -7.75 1.20 16.46
CA GLU A 31 -6.77 0.14 16.70
C GLU A 31 -5.73 0.05 15.57
N ASP A 32 -6.15 0.33 14.35
CA ASP A 32 -5.26 0.29 13.18
C ASP A 32 -4.20 1.39 13.20
N LEU A 33 -4.35 2.39 14.05
CA LEU A 33 -3.38 3.48 14.21
C LEU A 33 -2.36 3.21 15.32
N LYS A 34 -2.46 2.07 16.01
CA LYS A 34 -1.55 1.70 17.07
C LYS A 34 -0.13 1.63 16.54
N GLY A 35 0.76 2.37 17.16
CA GLY A 35 2.15 2.50 16.70
C GLY A 35 2.48 3.89 16.18
N LEU A 36 1.46 4.69 15.84
CA LEU A 36 1.68 6.12 15.56
C LEU A 36 1.82 6.89 16.88
N PRO A 37 2.54 8.03 16.87
CA PRO A 37 2.55 8.94 18.03
C PRO A 37 1.14 9.39 18.38
N GLN A 38 0.87 9.56 19.68
CA GLN A 38 -0.47 9.89 20.16
C GLN A 38 -0.99 11.22 19.59
N ASN A 39 -0.13 12.21 19.43
CA ASN A 39 -0.54 13.50 18.84
C ASN A 39 -1.05 13.32 17.40
N ILE A 40 -0.46 12.41 16.63
CA ILE A 40 -0.92 12.12 15.27
C ILE A 40 -2.22 11.33 15.30
N ILE A 41 -2.34 10.35 16.19
CA ILE A 41 -3.60 9.61 16.38
C ILE A 41 -4.73 10.58 16.66
N ASN A 42 -4.52 11.56 17.55
CA ASN A 42 -5.53 12.55 17.91
C ASN A 42 -5.98 13.37 16.71
N ILE A 43 -5.04 13.70 15.81
CA ILE A 43 -5.36 14.47 14.59
C ILE A 43 -6.21 13.63 13.63
N LEU A 44 -5.91 12.34 13.49
CA LEU A 44 -6.56 11.46 12.51
C LEU A 44 -7.88 10.88 12.99
N GLU A 45 -8.05 10.70 14.29
CA GLU A 45 -9.19 9.99 14.88
C GLU A 45 -10.56 10.49 14.40
N PRO A 46 -10.84 11.82 14.30
CA PRO A 46 -12.15 12.29 13.86
C PRO A 46 -12.55 11.85 12.47
N TYR A 47 -11.60 11.43 11.65
CA TYR A 47 -11.83 11.08 10.24
C TYR A 47 -11.88 9.58 9.97
N LEU A 48 -11.73 8.76 11.02
CA LEU A 48 -11.74 7.31 10.86
C LEU A 48 -13.12 6.80 10.45
N SER A 49 -13.11 5.78 9.59
CA SER A 49 -14.30 5.03 9.18
C SER A 49 -15.35 5.82 8.40
N LEU A 50 -15.05 7.06 8.03
CA LEU A 50 -15.94 7.87 7.21
C LEU A 50 -15.72 7.54 5.74
N LYS A 51 -16.80 7.46 4.97
CA LYS A 51 -16.74 7.15 3.54
C LYS A 51 -17.73 8.03 2.75
N GLY A 52 -17.47 8.16 1.46
CA GLY A 52 -18.37 8.85 0.54
C GLY A 52 -18.69 10.28 0.95
N LYS A 53 -19.96 10.62 1.00
CA LYS A 53 -20.40 11.98 1.29
C LYS A 53 -19.96 12.49 2.67
N ASP A 54 -19.97 11.62 3.67
CA ASP A 54 -19.57 11.99 5.03
C ASP A 54 -18.08 12.35 5.07
N ALA A 55 -17.26 11.61 4.34
CA ALA A 55 -15.84 11.90 4.22
C ALA A 55 -15.58 13.20 3.47
N VAL A 56 -16.31 13.43 2.37
CA VAL A 56 -16.16 14.64 1.55
C VAL A 56 -16.45 15.90 2.36
N LYS A 57 -17.46 15.87 3.23
CA LYS A 57 -17.86 17.03 4.05
C LYS A 57 -16.74 17.54 4.94
N VAL A 58 -15.91 16.65 5.45
CA VAL A 58 -14.92 17.00 6.49
C VAL A 58 -13.46 16.86 6.05
N ALA A 59 -13.21 16.28 4.88
CA ALA A 59 -11.84 16.00 4.44
C ALA A 59 -10.91 17.20 4.50
N ARG A 60 -11.38 18.36 4.06
CA ARG A 60 -10.58 19.59 4.03
C ARG A 60 -10.19 20.12 5.42
N ASN A 61 -10.88 19.65 6.46
CA ASN A 61 -10.57 20.05 7.83
C ASN A 61 -9.33 19.32 8.36
N LEU A 62 -8.97 18.18 7.75
CA LEU A 62 -7.76 17.45 8.12
C LEU A 62 -6.54 18.11 7.48
N LYS A 63 -5.65 18.64 8.32
CA LYS A 63 -4.41 19.29 7.89
C LYS A 63 -3.26 18.75 8.71
N ILE A 64 -2.16 18.45 8.06
CA ILE A 64 -0.93 18.00 8.70
C ILE A 64 0.25 18.76 8.12
N ASN A 65 1.38 18.72 8.82
CA ASN A 65 2.63 19.29 8.32
C ASN A 65 3.47 18.20 7.64
N LYS A 66 4.61 18.58 7.05
CA LYS A 66 5.49 17.67 6.34
C LYS A 66 6.07 16.56 7.23
N ASP A 67 6.41 16.90 8.46
CA ASP A 67 6.97 15.93 9.41
C ASP A 67 5.92 14.87 9.78
N GLU A 68 4.69 15.32 10.02
CA GLU A 68 3.57 14.41 10.30
C GLU A 68 3.27 13.51 9.11
N ALA A 69 3.31 14.06 7.89
CA ALA A 69 3.13 13.26 6.67
C ALA A 69 4.21 12.18 6.55
N SER A 70 5.46 12.53 6.85
CA SER A 70 6.58 11.58 6.81
C SER A 70 6.38 10.43 7.80
N ILE A 71 5.96 10.75 9.02
CA ILE A 71 5.69 9.74 10.06
C ILE A 71 4.56 8.80 9.62
N ILE A 72 3.48 9.36 9.09
CA ILE A 72 2.35 8.57 8.58
C ILE A 72 2.80 7.66 7.44
N ASN A 73 3.59 8.17 6.49
CA ASN A 73 4.09 7.39 5.37
C ASN A 73 4.98 6.25 5.82
N GLN A 74 5.86 6.47 6.79
CA GLN A 74 6.72 5.42 7.33
C GLN A 74 5.89 4.34 8.04
N PHE A 75 4.88 4.76 8.80
CA PHE A 75 3.97 3.83 9.46
C PHE A 75 3.22 2.96 8.44
N ALA A 76 2.70 3.59 7.38
CA ALA A 76 1.99 2.88 6.32
C ALA A 76 2.87 1.85 5.61
N LYS A 77 4.13 2.20 5.36
CA LYS A 77 5.10 1.28 4.75
C LYS A 77 5.38 0.08 5.65
N LYS A 78 5.56 0.30 6.94
CA LYS A 78 5.76 -0.79 7.90
C LYS A 78 4.56 -1.73 7.95
N GLN A 79 3.35 -1.18 7.93
CA GLN A 79 2.13 -1.99 7.90
C GLN A 79 2.04 -2.81 6.61
N ALA A 80 2.34 -2.18 5.47
CA ALA A 80 2.29 -2.86 4.17
C ALA A 80 3.27 -4.03 4.12
N ILE A 81 4.48 -3.85 4.64
CA ILE A 81 5.48 -4.92 4.68
C ILE A 81 5.04 -6.04 5.63
N ALA A 82 4.53 -5.71 6.81
CA ALA A 82 4.06 -6.72 7.75
C ALA A 82 2.92 -7.56 7.15
N ASN A 83 1.96 -6.91 6.50
CA ASN A 83 0.86 -7.59 5.84
C ASN A 83 1.36 -8.46 4.68
N LEU A 84 2.31 -7.94 3.89
CA LEU A 84 2.92 -8.68 2.78
C LEU A 84 3.59 -9.96 3.27
N LYS A 85 4.40 -9.86 4.34
CA LYS A 85 5.08 -11.02 4.91
C LYS A 85 4.09 -12.08 5.39
N ASN A 86 3.06 -11.66 6.10
CA ASN A 86 2.04 -12.58 6.59
C ASN A 86 1.30 -13.30 5.45
N ARG A 87 0.94 -12.56 4.41
CA ARG A 87 0.28 -13.12 3.22
C ARG A 87 1.19 -14.07 2.46
N TRP A 88 2.45 -13.70 2.32
CA TRP A 88 3.44 -14.54 1.64
C TRP A 88 3.60 -15.87 2.35
N GLU A 89 3.78 -15.84 3.67
CA GLU A 89 3.93 -17.04 4.48
C GLU A 89 2.67 -17.91 4.44
N ALA A 90 1.50 -17.29 4.48
CA ALA A 90 0.23 -18.02 4.38
C ALA A 90 0.06 -18.70 3.01
N SER A 91 0.51 -18.05 1.94
CA SER A 91 0.37 -18.57 0.57
C SER A 91 1.42 -19.60 0.18
N THR A 92 2.65 -19.45 0.69
CA THR A 92 3.79 -20.28 0.25
C THR A 92 4.26 -21.27 1.30
N GLY A 93 3.93 -21.07 2.55
CA GLY A 93 4.50 -21.85 3.67
C GLY A 93 5.96 -21.54 3.93
N GLN A 94 6.53 -20.52 3.28
CA GLN A 94 7.93 -20.13 3.40
C GLN A 94 8.05 -18.71 3.93
N SER A 95 9.14 -18.43 4.63
CA SER A 95 9.40 -17.09 5.16
C SER A 95 9.68 -16.11 4.04
N PHE A 96 9.06 -14.94 4.10
CA PHE A 96 9.35 -13.84 3.18
C PHE A 96 10.84 -13.46 3.22
N ASP A 97 11.45 -13.57 4.38
CA ASP A 97 12.85 -13.21 4.58
C ASP A 97 13.83 -14.18 3.86
N ASP A 98 13.33 -15.32 3.40
CA ASP A 98 14.13 -16.25 2.58
C ASP A 98 14.21 -15.82 1.10
N LEU A 99 13.40 -14.86 0.69
CA LEU A 99 13.47 -14.32 -0.68
C LEU A 99 14.76 -13.54 -0.89
N SER A 100 15.25 -13.52 -2.14
CA SER A 100 16.34 -12.62 -2.50
C SER A 100 15.94 -11.17 -2.25
N LYS A 101 16.92 -10.32 -2.01
CA LYS A 101 16.71 -8.88 -1.81
C LYS A 101 15.94 -8.27 -2.97
N GLU A 102 16.26 -8.69 -4.20
CA GLU A 102 15.64 -8.20 -5.43
C GLU A 102 14.16 -8.56 -5.51
N LYS A 103 13.81 -9.81 -5.23
CA LYS A 103 12.42 -10.27 -5.22
C LYS A 103 11.62 -9.58 -4.11
N ALA A 104 12.19 -9.50 -2.92
CA ALA A 104 11.56 -8.81 -1.79
C ALA A 104 11.31 -7.34 -2.11
N THR A 105 12.27 -6.67 -2.75
CA THR A 105 12.14 -5.26 -3.14
C THR A 105 10.98 -5.05 -4.12
N VAL A 106 10.84 -5.92 -5.11
CA VAL A 106 9.76 -5.82 -6.09
C VAL A 106 8.40 -6.02 -5.42
N LEU A 107 8.27 -7.04 -4.59
CA LEU A 107 7.01 -7.31 -3.87
C LEU A 107 6.64 -6.14 -2.97
N ALA A 108 7.60 -5.59 -2.23
CA ALA A 108 7.37 -4.43 -1.36
C ALA A 108 6.96 -3.21 -2.17
N SER A 109 7.61 -2.95 -3.29
CA SER A 109 7.29 -1.82 -4.18
C SER A 109 5.83 -1.89 -4.66
N LEU A 110 5.38 -3.06 -5.09
CA LEU A 110 4.00 -3.27 -5.52
C LEU A 110 3.03 -3.15 -4.34
N ALA A 111 3.37 -3.71 -3.18
CA ALA A 111 2.51 -3.66 -2.00
C ALA A 111 2.33 -2.22 -1.48
N PHE A 112 3.35 -1.39 -1.55
CA PHE A 112 3.23 0.03 -1.17
C PHE A 112 2.24 0.76 -2.08
N GLN A 113 2.12 0.36 -3.33
CA GLN A 113 1.26 1.01 -4.30
C GLN A 113 -0.16 0.42 -4.32
N TYR A 114 -0.28 -0.90 -4.23
CA TYR A 114 -1.57 -1.60 -4.41
C TYR A 114 -2.16 -2.15 -3.12
N GLY A 115 -1.38 -2.26 -2.05
CA GLY A 115 -1.83 -2.89 -0.81
C GLY A 115 -1.80 -4.40 -0.92
N ASP A 116 -2.93 -5.07 -0.71
CA ASP A 116 -3.02 -6.53 -0.78
C ASP A 116 -2.83 -7.04 -2.20
N LEU A 117 -1.68 -7.62 -2.48
CA LEU A 117 -1.33 -8.09 -3.82
C LEU A 117 -2.18 -9.27 -4.27
N GLU A 118 -2.64 -10.12 -3.35
CA GLU A 118 -3.49 -11.26 -3.70
C GLU A 118 -4.79 -10.81 -4.33
N SER A 119 -5.44 -9.81 -3.76
CA SER A 119 -6.72 -9.30 -4.26
C SER A 119 -6.56 -8.27 -5.39
N ARG A 120 -5.50 -7.45 -5.34
CA ARG A 120 -5.32 -6.33 -6.28
C ARG A 120 -4.52 -6.70 -7.53
N THR A 121 -3.61 -7.66 -7.41
CA THR A 121 -2.76 -8.13 -8.51
C THR A 121 -2.73 -9.67 -8.52
N PRO A 122 -3.89 -10.33 -8.71
CA PRO A 122 -3.99 -11.78 -8.50
C PRO A 122 -3.10 -12.60 -9.43
N ASN A 123 -2.94 -12.20 -10.68
CA ASN A 123 -2.09 -12.92 -11.62
C ASN A 123 -0.62 -12.84 -11.22
N PHE A 124 -0.17 -11.63 -10.88
CA PHE A 124 1.21 -11.44 -10.42
C PHE A 124 1.47 -12.22 -9.13
N TRP A 125 0.54 -12.14 -8.18
CA TRP A 125 0.65 -12.86 -6.90
C TRP A 125 0.79 -14.36 -7.11
N ARG A 126 -0.06 -14.94 -7.97
CA ARG A 126 0.00 -16.36 -8.29
C ARG A 126 1.33 -16.76 -8.91
N GLN A 127 1.84 -15.94 -9.82
CA GLN A 127 3.13 -16.18 -10.46
C GLN A 127 4.27 -16.16 -9.45
N ALA A 128 4.30 -15.14 -8.60
CA ALA A 128 5.35 -14.98 -7.59
C ALA A 128 5.29 -16.10 -6.54
N THR A 129 4.11 -16.41 -6.02
CA THR A 129 3.96 -17.42 -4.97
C THR A 129 4.20 -18.84 -5.45
N SER A 130 4.00 -19.09 -6.75
CA SER A 130 4.33 -20.40 -7.36
C SER A 130 5.79 -20.52 -7.78
N GLY A 131 6.58 -19.45 -7.61
CA GLY A 131 7.99 -19.46 -8.00
C GLY A 131 8.22 -19.22 -9.49
N ASP A 132 7.20 -18.84 -10.24
CA ASP A 132 7.30 -18.55 -11.67
C ASP A 132 7.72 -17.09 -11.89
N TRP A 133 8.95 -16.81 -11.54
CA TRP A 133 9.50 -15.45 -11.64
C TRP A 133 9.68 -14.98 -13.07
N LYS A 134 9.82 -15.89 -14.00
CA LYS A 134 9.88 -15.56 -15.43
C LYS A 134 8.57 -14.95 -15.91
N SER A 135 7.44 -15.55 -15.53
CA SER A 135 6.11 -14.99 -15.86
C SER A 135 5.85 -13.69 -15.11
N ALA A 136 6.29 -13.59 -13.84
CA ALA A 136 6.18 -12.37 -13.07
C ALA A 136 6.95 -11.22 -13.74
N TYR A 137 8.15 -11.48 -14.22
CA TYR A 137 8.96 -10.53 -14.97
C TYR A 137 8.23 -10.03 -16.22
N LYS A 138 7.71 -10.96 -17.02
CA LYS A 138 6.96 -10.62 -18.24
C LYS A 138 5.71 -9.82 -17.93
N ASN A 139 5.02 -10.15 -16.82
CA ASN A 139 3.84 -9.44 -16.37
C ASN A 139 4.17 -7.97 -16.05
N LEU A 140 5.27 -7.72 -15.36
CA LEU A 140 5.70 -6.35 -15.03
C LEU A 140 5.97 -5.51 -16.27
N LEU A 141 6.51 -6.11 -17.32
CA LEU A 141 6.77 -5.40 -18.57
C LEU A 141 5.49 -5.03 -19.32
N ASN A 142 4.39 -5.68 -19.01
CA ASN A 142 3.10 -5.45 -19.65
C ASN A 142 1.97 -5.44 -18.61
N PHE A 143 2.20 -4.71 -17.53
CA PHE A 143 1.30 -4.70 -16.36
C PHE A 143 -0.03 -4.03 -16.66
N GLY A 144 -0.03 -3.01 -17.52
CA GLY A 144 -1.26 -2.33 -17.94
C GLY A 144 -1.68 -1.16 -17.05
N ASP A 145 -0.88 -0.81 -16.05
CA ASP A 145 -1.15 0.38 -15.26
C ASP A 145 -0.44 1.59 -15.86
N ARG A 146 -0.68 2.78 -15.30
CA ARG A 146 -0.06 4.02 -15.80
C ARG A 146 1.36 4.26 -15.28
N TYR A 147 1.94 3.28 -14.60
CA TYR A 147 3.26 3.39 -13.99
C TYR A 147 4.29 2.52 -14.70
N SER A 148 4.26 2.52 -16.04
CA SER A 148 5.09 1.65 -16.87
C SER A 148 6.59 1.79 -16.58
N SER A 149 7.08 3.00 -16.32
CA SER A 149 8.50 3.22 -16.00
C SER A 149 8.88 2.56 -14.69
N ARG A 150 8.02 2.65 -13.68
CA ARG A 150 8.24 1.99 -12.39
C ARG A 150 8.20 0.47 -12.54
N ARG A 151 7.25 -0.04 -13.32
CA ARG A 151 7.15 -1.48 -13.59
C ARG A 151 8.39 -2.01 -14.29
N ARG A 152 8.94 -1.25 -15.25
CA ARG A 152 10.17 -1.64 -15.93
C ARG A 152 11.38 -1.67 -15.00
N ARG A 153 11.46 -0.73 -14.06
CA ARG A 153 12.54 -0.75 -13.04
C ARG A 153 12.41 -1.97 -12.14
N GLU A 154 11.20 -2.29 -11.71
CA GLU A 154 10.94 -3.49 -10.90
C GLU A 154 11.30 -4.76 -11.68
N ALA A 155 10.94 -4.82 -12.95
CA ALA A 155 11.26 -5.96 -13.80
C ALA A 155 12.76 -6.22 -13.87
N LYS A 156 13.58 -5.16 -13.91
CA LYS A 156 15.03 -5.31 -13.93
C LYS A 156 15.57 -6.04 -12.70
N PHE A 157 14.94 -5.85 -11.54
CA PHE A 157 15.33 -6.57 -10.32
C PHE A 157 15.07 -8.07 -10.44
N LEU A 158 14.06 -8.47 -11.20
CA LEU A 158 13.74 -9.89 -11.40
C LEU A 158 14.55 -10.53 -12.51
N LYS A 159 15.14 -9.74 -13.40
CA LYS A 159 15.93 -10.24 -14.51
C LYS A 159 17.19 -10.91 -13.97
N GLY A 160 17.37 -12.19 -14.31
CA GLY A 160 18.49 -12.97 -13.79
C GLY A 160 18.25 -13.62 -12.43
N ASN A 161 17.16 -13.32 -11.77
CA ASN A 161 16.73 -13.98 -10.54
C ASN A 161 15.79 -15.13 -10.89
N LYS A 162 16.28 -16.35 -10.78
CA LYS A 162 15.51 -17.55 -11.09
C LYS A 162 14.86 -18.13 -9.85
#